data_0b87594aba95394fb69566aa1ad18c52
#
_entry.id   0b87594aba95394fb69566aa1ad18c52
#
_cell.length_a   1.000
_cell.length_b   1.000
_cell.length_c   1.000
_cell.angle_alpha   90.00
_cell.angle_beta   90.00
_cell.angle_gamma   90.00
#
_symmetry.space_group_name_H-M   'P 1'
#
loop_
_entity.id
_entity.type
_entity.pdbx_description
1 polymer ?
#
loop_
_entity_poly.entity_id
_entity_poly.type
_entity_poly.pdbx_seq_one_letter_code
_entity_poly.pdbx_strand_id
1 'polypeptide(L)'
;MEVLRGCFPPALRRALEELPKLLDTTYERILLGIETVKRGYAYRLLQCLAIAIRPLLVKELAEVFAFRVDEGEDAEYDCNWRPEDVRQAVFSACSSLIIIVDVDGVPAVQFSHFSVKEFLMSSCLANAAEHLSLYHIIPSSHAFLARSCVMLL
;
A
#
# COMPACT_ATOMS: atom_id res chain seq x y z
N MET A 1 19.40 32.27 3.37
CA MET A 1 19.19 30.88 2.87
C MET A 1 19.57 30.66 1.40
N GLU A 2 20.27 31.58 0.79
CA GLU A 2 20.69 31.52 -0.63
C GLU A 2 22.11 30.92 -0.83
N VAL A 3 22.88 30.75 0.24
CA VAL A 3 24.28 30.36 0.17
C VAL A 3 24.51 28.85 -0.13
N LEU A 4 23.48 28.01 0.04
CA LEU A 4 23.61 26.55 -0.19
C LEU A 4 23.33 26.10 -1.62
N ARG A 5 22.85 26.97 -2.52
CA ARG A 5 22.53 26.62 -3.90
C ARG A 5 23.77 26.36 -4.79
N GLY A 6 24.95 26.72 -4.35
CA GLY A 6 26.19 26.62 -5.13
C GLY A 6 27.12 25.47 -4.79
N CYS A 7 26.91 24.75 -3.71
CA CYS A 7 27.92 23.85 -3.13
C CYS A 7 27.69 22.35 -3.36
N PHE A 8 26.66 21.94 -4.08
CA PHE A 8 26.46 20.51 -4.35
C PHE A 8 27.31 20.08 -5.56
N PRO A 9 28.22 19.11 -5.39
CA PRO A 9 28.96 18.54 -6.50
C PRO A 9 27.99 18.03 -7.59
N PRO A 10 28.34 18.11 -8.89
CA PRO A 10 27.51 17.59 -9.99
C PRO A 10 27.10 16.13 -9.82
N ALA A 11 27.97 15.33 -9.17
CA ALA A 11 27.68 13.93 -8.83
C ALA A 11 26.53 13.77 -7.84
N LEU A 12 26.41 14.68 -6.83
CA LEU A 12 25.34 14.63 -5.85
C LEU A 12 23.99 15.01 -6.49
N ARG A 13 24.00 15.99 -7.40
CA ARG A 13 22.79 16.39 -8.13
C ARG A 13 22.27 15.24 -9.01
N ARG A 14 23.18 14.55 -9.73
CA ARG A 14 22.83 13.33 -10.48
C ARG A 14 22.26 12.23 -9.59
N ALA A 15 22.92 11.95 -8.47
CA ALA A 15 22.43 10.96 -7.52
C ALA A 15 21.01 11.29 -7.00
N LEU A 16 20.70 12.57 -6.74
CA LEU A 16 19.38 13.02 -6.33
C LEU A 16 18.33 12.90 -7.45
N GLU A 17 18.73 13.07 -8.71
CA GLU A 17 17.84 12.89 -9.87
C GLU A 17 17.58 11.40 -10.18
N GLU A 18 18.51 10.53 -9.84
CA GLU A 18 18.41 9.07 -10.03
C GLU A 18 17.69 8.36 -8.89
N LEU A 19 17.65 8.96 -7.69
CA LEU A 19 17.01 8.39 -6.50
C LEU A 19 15.54 7.95 -6.73
N PRO A 20 14.66 8.73 -7.38
CA PRO A 20 13.29 8.30 -7.64
C PRO A 20 13.23 7.00 -8.46
N LYS A 21 14.03 6.89 -9.52
CA LYS A 21 14.07 5.69 -10.38
C LYS A 21 14.56 4.44 -9.64
N LEU A 22 15.54 4.61 -8.74
CA LEU A 22 16.04 3.52 -7.89
C LEU A 22 14.98 3.06 -6.89
N LEU A 23 14.20 4.00 -6.34
CA LEU A 23 13.09 3.69 -5.44
C LEU A 23 11.98 2.93 -6.17
N ASP A 24 11.58 3.38 -7.35
CA ASP A 24 10.56 2.72 -8.18
C ASP A 24 10.96 1.27 -8.46
N THR A 25 12.19 1.02 -8.93
CA THR A 25 12.71 -0.33 -9.17
C THR A 25 12.73 -1.17 -7.88
N THR A 26 13.00 -0.56 -6.74
CA THR A 26 13.00 -1.24 -5.45
C THR A 26 11.57 -1.64 -5.06
N TYR A 27 10.60 -0.74 -5.23
CA TYR A 27 9.20 -1.02 -4.95
C TYR A 27 8.62 -2.08 -5.89
N GLU A 28 8.94 -2.03 -7.18
CA GLU A 28 8.58 -3.10 -8.13
C GLU A 28 9.08 -4.46 -7.66
N ARG A 29 10.33 -4.55 -7.23
CA ARG A 29 10.92 -5.79 -6.72
C ARG A 29 10.20 -6.30 -5.46
N ILE A 30 9.82 -5.40 -4.55
CA ILE A 30 9.07 -5.76 -3.36
C ILE A 30 7.69 -6.29 -3.74
N LEU A 31 6.98 -5.63 -4.65
CA LEU A 31 5.66 -6.06 -5.12
C LEU A 31 5.72 -7.41 -5.82
N LEU A 32 6.74 -7.63 -6.65
CA LEU A 32 6.98 -8.92 -7.33
C LEU A 32 7.27 -10.05 -6.33
N GLY A 33 7.93 -9.74 -5.22
CA GLY A 33 8.23 -10.69 -4.15
C GLY A 33 7.01 -11.13 -3.34
N ILE A 34 5.86 -10.47 -3.48
CA ILE A 34 4.63 -10.86 -2.78
C ILE A 34 4.11 -12.17 -3.37
N GLU A 35 3.90 -13.15 -2.49
CA GLU A 35 3.36 -14.46 -2.87
C GLU A 35 2.02 -14.31 -3.58
N THR A 36 1.80 -15.11 -4.65
CA THR A 36 0.61 -15.02 -5.50
C THR A 36 -0.70 -15.09 -4.70
N VAL A 37 -0.75 -15.97 -3.70
CA VAL A 37 -1.93 -16.13 -2.82
C VAL A 37 -2.23 -14.86 -2.00
N LYS A 38 -1.21 -14.07 -1.69
CA LYS A 38 -1.34 -12.85 -0.86
C LYS A 38 -1.58 -11.58 -1.68
N ARG A 39 -1.39 -11.62 -3.01
CA ARG A 39 -1.45 -10.42 -3.87
C ARG A 39 -2.77 -9.66 -3.77
N GLY A 40 -3.89 -10.38 -3.78
CA GLY A 40 -5.21 -9.77 -3.65
C GLY A 40 -5.39 -9.03 -2.31
N TYR A 41 -4.96 -9.63 -1.22
CA TYR A 41 -4.98 -8.99 0.09
C TYR A 41 -4.02 -7.80 0.17
N ALA A 42 -2.79 -7.97 -0.33
CA ALA A 42 -1.80 -6.89 -0.39
C ALA A 42 -2.33 -5.68 -1.16
N TYR A 43 -2.92 -5.88 -2.33
CA TYR A 43 -3.52 -4.81 -3.12
C TYR A 43 -4.59 -4.06 -2.32
N ARG A 44 -5.53 -4.78 -1.71
CA ARG A 44 -6.62 -4.17 -0.92
C ARG A 44 -6.10 -3.42 0.30
N LEU A 45 -5.13 -3.98 1.02
CA LEU A 45 -4.48 -3.33 2.16
C LEU A 45 -3.79 -2.02 1.74
N LEU A 46 -2.99 -2.07 0.67
CA LEU A 46 -2.29 -0.90 0.13
C LEU A 46 -3.28 0.16 -0.38
N GLN A 47 -4.38 -0.26 -0.99
CA GLN A 47 -5.45 0.62 -1.44
C GLN A 47 -6.12 1.34 -0.25
N CYS A 48 -6.47 0.61 0.81
CA CYS A 48 -7.03 1.20 2.02
C CYS A 48 -6.09 2.23 2.64
N LEU A 49 -4.80 1.90 2.74
CA LEU A 49 -3.78 2.81 3.27
C LEU A 49 -3.58 4.05 2.40
N ALA A 50 -3.64 3.91 1.07
CA ALA A 50 -3.44 5.04 0.16
C ALA A 50 -4.58 6.07 0.22
N ILE A 51 -5.81 5.60 0.47
CA ILE A 51 -7.01 6.43 0.53
C ILE A 51 -7.23 7.01 1.93
N ALA A 52 -6.73 6.33 2.96
CA ALA A 52 -6.89 6.75 4.34
C ALA A 52 -6.27 8.14 4.59
N ILE A 53 -7.01 8.97 5.32
CA ILE A 53 -6.55 10.31 5.75
C ILE A 53 -5.79 10.28 7.07
N ARG A 54 -5.78 9.15 7.75
CA ARG A 54 -5.06 8.86 8.99
C ARG A 54 -4.45 7.45 8.96
N PRO A 55 -3.47 7.15 9.81
CA PRO A 55 -3.03 5.76 10.00
C PRO A 55 -4.23 4.87 10.37
N LEU A 56 -4.33 3.69 9.73
CA LEU A 56 -5.39 2.73 10.00
C LEU A 56 -4.97 1.80 11.13
N LEU A 57 -5.87 1.54 12.05
CA LEU A 57 -5.60 0.58 13.12
C LEU A 57 -5.44 -0.83 12.55
N VAL A 58 -4.56 -1.63 13.16
CA VAL A 58 -4.39 -3.03 12.77
C VAL A 58 -5.73 -3.78 12.77
N LYS A 59 -6.59 -3.47 13.74
CA LYS A 59 -7.94 -4.06 13.84
C LYS A 59 -8.85 -3.66 12.67
N GLU A 60 -8.73 -2.42 12.18
CA GLU A 60 -9.51 -1.95 11.01
C GLU A 60 -9.07 -2.67 9.74
N LEU A 61 -7.76 -2.89 9.59
CA LEU A 61 -7.22 -3.65 8.46
C LEU A 61 -7.55 -5.15 8.52
N ALA A 62 -7.88 -5.69 9.71
CA ALA A 62 -8.36 -7.06 9.83
C ALA A 62 -9.60 -7.32 8.98
N GLU A 63 -10.47 -6.33 8.86
CA GLU A 63 -11.70 -6.43 8.08
C GLU A 63 -11.44 -6.66 6.58
N VAL A 64 -10.30 -6.20 6.07
CA VAL A 64 -9.90 -6.43 4.66
C VAL A 64 -9.79 -7.92 4.35
N PHE A 65 -9.39 -8.74 5.33
CA PHE A 65 -9.30 -10.20 5.16
C PHE A 65 -10.66 -10.89 5.21
N ALA A 66 -11.64 -10.28 5.88
CA ALA A 66 -12.99 -10.82 6.01
C ALA A 66 -13.83 -10.62 4.73
N PHE A 67 -13.35 -9.82 3.78
CA PHE A 67 -14.05 -9.59 2.51
C PHE A 67 -13.42 -10.38 1.36
N ARG A 68 -14.26 -11.06 0.59
CA ARG A 68 -13.98 -11.56 -0.75
C ARG A 68 -14.75 -10.73 -1.78
N VAL A 69 -14.05 -10.31 -2.81
CA VAL A 69 -14.66 -9.68 -3.98
C VAL A 69 -13.98 -10.33 -5.18
N ASP A 70 -14.60 -11.34 -5.71
CA ASP A 70 -14.18 -11.96 -6.96
C ASP A 70 -14.83 -11.22 -8.15
N GLU A 71 -14.17 -11.21 -9.32
CA GLU A 71 -14.64 -10.47 -10.47
C GLU A 71 -16.01 -11.03 -10.92
N GLY A 72 -17.05 -10.19 -10.83
CA GLY A 72 -18.40 -10.51 -11.30
C GLY A 72 -19.33 -11.12 -10.26
N GLU A 73 -18.89 -11.31 -9.03
CA GLU A 73 -19.71 -11.80 -7.92
C GLU A 73 -20.03 -10.70 -6.91
N ASP A 74 -21.09 -10.89 -6.13
CA ASP A 74 -21.38 -10.04 -5.00
C ASP A 74 -20.30 -10.19 -3.94
N ALA A 75 -19.95 -9.08 -3.30
CA ALA A 75 -18.95 -9.11 -2.23
C ALA A 75 -19.45 -10.00 -1.09
N GLU A 76 -18.66 -11.00 -0.73
CA GLU A 76 -18.95 -11.92 0.36
C GLU A 76 -18.17 -11.51 1.61
N TYR A 77 -18.84 -11.52 2.76
CA TYR A 77 -18.24 -11.21 4.04
C TYR A 77 -18.38 -12.39 4.99
N ASP A 78 -17.24 -12.86 5.54
CA ASP A 78 -17.22 -13.86 6.61
C ASP A 78 -16.18 -13.48 7.66
N CYS A 79 -16.64 -13.23 8.87
CA CYS A 79 -15.77 -12.88 9.99
C CYS A 79 -14.76 -13.99 10.36
N ASN A 80 -15.02 -15.25 9.97
CA ASN A 80 -14.12 -16.37 10.22
C ASN A 80 -12.88 -16.34 9.30
N TRP A 81 -12.88 -15.53 8.24
CA TRP A 81 -11.71 -15.36 7.37
C TRP A 81 -10.67 -14.39 7.96
N ARG A 82 -10.95 -13.76 9.10
CA ARG A 82 -9.95 -12.95 9.79
C ARG A 82 -8.81 -13.85 10.27
N PRO A 83 -7.56 -13.49 9.99
CA PRO A 83 -6.42 -14.25 10.50
C PRO A 83 -6.35 -14.15 12.04
N GLU A 84 -5.91 -15.22 12.70
CA GLU A 84 -5.70 -15.23 14.15
C GLU A 84 -4.71 -14.14 14.58
N ASP A 85 -3.58 -14.04 13.86
CA ASP A 85 -2.62 -12.95 14.04
C ASP A 85 -2.71 -11.96 12.87
N VAL A 86 -3.59 -10.98 13.03
CA VAL A 86 -3.81 -9.90 12.05
C VAL A 86 -2.53 -9.12 11.79
N ARG A 87 -1.75 -8.82 12.84
CA ARG A 87 -0.51 -8.06 12.72
C ARG A 87 0.49 -8.78 11.81
N GLN A 88 0.68 -10.06 12.05
CA GLN A 88 1.55 -10.90 11.23
C GLN A 88 1.03 -11.01 9.80
N ALA A 89 -0.27 -11.18 9.61
CA ALA A 89 -0.89 -11.29 8.30
C ALA A 89 -0.72 -10.01 7.48
N VAL A 90 -1.02 -8.84 8.05
CA VAL A 90 -0.83 -7.53 7.42
C VAL A 90 0.64 -7.31 7.04
N PHE A 91 1.55 -7.60 7.98
CA PHE A 91 2.98 -7.42 7.73
C PHE A 91 3.49 -8.36 6.64
N SER A 92 3.07 -9.64 6.66
CA SER A 92 3.48 -10.63 5.67
C SER A 92 2.91 -10.36 4.27
N ALA A 93 1.75 -9.71 4.17
CA ALA A 93 1.15 -9.34 2.88
C ALA A 93 1.84 -8.13 2.24
N CYS A 94 2.17 -7.11 3.02
CA CYS A 94 2.69 -5.84 2.48
C CYS A 94 4.21 -5.66 2.65
N SER A 95 4.87 -6.56 3.40
CA SER A 95 6.32 -6.55 3.60
C SER A 95 6.86 -5.18 4.05
N SER A 96 7.98 -4.74 3.47
CA SER A 96 8.67 -3.49 3.81
C SER A 96 7.98 -2.20 3.30
N LEU A 97 6.86 -2.32 2.60
CA LEU A 97 6.09 -1.15 2.14
C LEU A 97 5.36 -0.43 3.27
N ILE A 98 5.16 -1.11 4.39
CA ILE A 98 4.41 -0.60 5.54
C ILE A 98 5.22 -0.68 6.82
N ILE A 99 4.83 0.13 7.80
CA ILE A 99 5.30 0.06 9.19
C ILE A 99 4.10 0.07 10.14
N ILE A 100 4.30 -0.55 11.29
CA ILE A 100 3.35 -0.48 12.40
C ILE A 100 3.88 0.53 13.40
N VAL A 101 3.07 1.52 13.71
CA VAL A 101 3.35 2.59 14.66
C VAL A 101 2.38 2.50 15.83
N ASP A 102 2.78 3.00 16.98
CA ASP A 102 1.87 3.17 18.11
C ASP A 102 1.22 4.55 18.05
N VAL A 103 -0.10 4.58 18.10
CA VAL A 103 -0.89 5.80 18.15
C VAL A 103 -1.76 5.73 19.41
N ASP A 104 -1.38 6.47 20.42
CA ASP A 104 -2.08 6.53 21.73
C ASP A 104 -2.25 5.14 22.40
N GLY A 105 -1.22 4.30 22.32
CA GLY A 105 -1.26 2.93 22.87
C GLY A 105 -1.94 1.90 21.97
N VAL A 106 -2.33 2.27 20.75
CA VAL A 106 -3.00 1.37 19.80
C VAL A 106 -2.15 1.18 18.54
N PRO A 107 -1.88 -0.07 18.11
CA PRO A 107 -1.09 -0.31 16.91
C PRO A 107 -1.86 0.11 15.65
N ALA A 108 -1.23 0.98 14.87
CA ALA A 108 -1.72 1.47 13.59
C ALA A 108 -0.71 1.19 12.48
N VAL A 109 -1.18 1.11 11.25
CA VAL A 109 -0.39 0.83 10.06
C VAL A 109 -0.36 2.06 9.18
N GLN A 110 0.80 2.34 8.63
CA GLN A 110 1.00 3.38 7.62
C GLN A 110 2.07 2.96 6.63
N PHE A 111 2.21 3.67 5.53
CA PHE A 111 3.33 3.45 4.61
C PHE A 111 4.66 3.70 5.31
N SER A 112 5.66 2.90 4.99
CA SER A 112 7.02 3.06 5.50
C SER A 112 7.66 4.38 5.06
N HIS A 113 7.26 4.89 3.91
CA HIS A 113 7.66 6.18 3.37
C HIS A 113 6.57 6.74 2.47
N PHE A 114 6.44 8.08 2.38
CA PHE A 114 5.42 8.74 1.53
C PHE A 114 5.57 8.39 0.04
N SER A 115 6.80 8.16 -0.43
CA SER A 115 7.07 7.80 -1.83
C SER A 115 6.49 6.45 -2.24
N VAL A 116 6.17 5.55 -1.30
CA VAL A 116 5.43 4.31 -1.58
C VAL A 116 4.04 4.65 -2.13
N LYS A 117 3.33 5.56 -1.47
CA LYS A 117 2.02 6.02 -1.92
C LYS A 117 2.10 6.69 -3.30
N GLU A 118 3.09 7.57 -3.50
CA GLU A 118 3.30 8.23 -4.79
C GLU A 118 3.58 7.23 -5.91
N PHE A 119 4.41 6.22 -5.64
CA PHE A 119 4.71 5.15 -6.58
C PHE A 119 3.46 4.33 -6.94
N LEU A 120 2.67 3.91 -5.94
CA LEU A 120 1.43 3.15 -6.18
C LEU A 120 0.38 3.93 -6.99
N MET A 121 0.40 5.25 -6.94
CA MET A 121 -0.50 6.13 -7.70
C MET A 121 0.13 6.66 -8.99
N SER A 122 1.35 6.25 -9.33
CA SER A 122 2.11 6.77 -10.47
C SER A 122 1.64 6.18 -11.79
N SER A 123 1.79 6.96 -12.87
CA SER A 123 1.61 6.47 -14.24
C SER A 123 2.67 5.42 -14.64
N CYS A 124 3.80 5.40 -13.97
CA CYS A 124 4.84 4.39 -14.18
C CYS A 124 4.28 2.99 -13.85
N LEU A 125 3.66 2.85 -12.68
CA LEU A 125 3.05 1.58 -12.26
C LEU A 125 1.80 1.24 -13.10
N ALA A 126 1.01 2.23 -13.50
CA ALA A 126 -0.15 2.04 -14.37
C ALA A 126 0.22 1.40 -15.72
N ASN A 127 1.39 1.74 -16.27
CA ASN A 127 1.89 1.25 -17.56
C ASN A 127 2.90 0.08 -17.41
N ALA A 128 3.09 -0.42 -16.19
CA ALA A 128 3.97 -1.56 -15.94
C ALA A 128 3.37 -2.88 -16.47
N ALA A 129 4.14 -3.96 -16.38
CA ALA A 129 3.65 -5.29 -16.74
C ALA A 129 2.36 -5.64 -15.96
N GLU A 130 1.47 -6.43 -16.57
CA GLU A 130 0.12 -6.72 -16.07
C GLU A 130 0.09 -7.10 -14.59
N HIS A 131 1.02 -7.96 -14.16
CA HIS A 131 1.13 -8.39 -12.76
C HIS A 131 1.58 -7.28 -11.76
N LEU A 132 2.18 -6.20 -12.24
CA LEU A 132 2.53 -5.01 -11.45
C LEU A 132 1.43 -3.95 -11.51
N SER A 133 0.82 -3.75 -12.68
CA SER A 133 -0.25 -2.78 -12.87
C SER A 133 -1.47 -3.08 -11.99
N LEU A 134 -1.65 -4.33 -11.54
CA LEU A 134 -2.65 -4.71 -10.55
C LEU A 134 -2.55 -3.91 -9.24
N TYR A 135 -1.36 -3.45 -8.88
CA TYR A 135 -1.15 -2.64 -7.66
C TYR A 135 -1.37 -1.14 -7.88
N HIS A 136 -1.63 -0.70 -9.12
CA HIS A 136 -1.88 0.71 -9.40
C HIS A 136 -3.19 1.16 -8.75
N ILE A 137 -3.09 2.18 -7.91
CA ILE A 137 -4.21 2.73 -7.16
C ILE A 137 -4.73 3.98 -7.86
N ILE A 138 -5.95 3.90 -8.35
CA ILE A 138 -6.64 5.03 -8.96
C ILE A 138 -7.32 5.85 -7.86
N PRO A 139 -7.26 7.20 -7.87
CA PRO A 139 -7.93 8.02 -6.86
C PRO A 139 -9.44 7.76 -6.72
N SER A 140 -10.08 7.23 -7.75
CA SER A 140 -11.51 6.85 -7.73
C SER A 140 -11.81 5.51 -7.04
N SER A 141 -10.80 4.81 -6.51
CA SER A 141 -10.95 3.51 -5.84
C SER A 141 -11.70 3.55 -4.50
N HIS A 142 -12.29 4.69 -4.15
CA HIS A 142 -13.19 4.82 -2.98
C HIS A 142 -14.39 3.86 -3.03
N ALA A 143 -14.76 3.35 -4.21
CA ALA A 143 -15.90 2.45 -4.37
C ALA A 143 -15.73 1.14 -3.59
N PHE A 144 -14.53 0.58 -3.51
CA PHE A 144 -14.26 -0.63 -2.72
C PHE A 144 -14.44 -0.36 -1.22
N LEU A 145 -13.86 0.71 -0.71
CA LEU A 145 -14.00 1.08 0.71
C LEU A 145 -15.44 1.42 1.05
N ALA A 146 -16.15 2.15 0.18
CA ALA A 146 -17.56 2.47 0.37
C ALA A 146 -18.41 1.20 0.45
N ARG A 147 -18.20 0.23 -0.44
CA ARG A 147 -18.88 -1.07 -0.41
C ARG A 147 -18.58 -1.84 0.87
N SER A 148 -17.30 -1.90 1.26
CA SER A 148 -16.89 -2.57 2.50
C SER A 148 -17.51 -1.92 3.74
N CYS A 149 -17.57 -0.59 3.79
CA CYS A 149 -18.22 0.13 4.91
C CYS A 149 -19.73 -0.11 4.96
N VAL A 150 -20.41 -0.15 3.82
CA VAL A 150 -21.87 -0.39 3.76
C VAL A 150 -22.23 -1.81 4.21
N MET A 151 -21.38 -2.79 3.98
CA MET A 151 -21.60 -4.18 4.42
C MET A 151 -21.36 -4.41 5.92
N LEU A 152 -20.67 -3.47 6.59
CA LEU A 152 -20.43 -3.53 8.03
C LEU A 152 -21.51 -2.82 8.85
N LEU A 153 -22.46 -2.15 8.20
CA LEU A 153 -23.61 -1.48 8.82
C LEU A 153 -24.83 -2.41 8.87
#